data_6a2b6ede968b276da4f4abed74a720d6
#
_entry.id   6a2b6ede968b276da4f4abed74a720d6
#
_cell.length_a   1.000
_cell.length_b   1.000
_cell.length_c   1.000
_cell.angle_alpha   90.00
_cell.angle_beta   90.00
_cell.angle_gamma   90.00
#
_symmetry.space_group_name_H-M   'P 1'
#
loop_
_entity.id
_entity.type
_entity.pdbx_description
1 polymer ?
#
loop_
_entity_poly.entity_id
_entity_poly.type
_entity_poly.pdbx_seq_one_letter_code
_entity_poly.pdbx_strand_id
1 'polypeptide(L)'
;MVRLFKHYVPHAVLLHGPAGVGKEQFATALAAALFCTNRGPTLVACGECADCGLSRAGSHPDLHWLRRLEDKKSISVDQVRDACEQLAMTSMRRGHRIAIVVPAQAMTVNAQNALLKTLEEPAARTLLVLVTARPSRLLATLRSRCQRIEIARPPRV
;
A
#
# COMPACT_ATOMS: atom_id res chain seq x y z
N MET A 1 10.13 -10.90 7.91
CA MET A 1 9.26 -10.14 7.00
C MET A 1 9.97 -8.95 6.33
N VAL A 2 10.77 -8.18 7.05
CA VAL A 2 11.54 -7.02 6.51
C VAL A 2 12.59 -7.40 5.47
N ARG A 3 13.07 -8.64 5.45
CA ARG A 3 14.10 -9.11 4.49
C ARG A 3 13.65 -9.09 3.02
N LEU A 4 12.36 -9.20 2.75
CA LEU A 4 11.81 -9.20 1.38
C LEU A 4 12.03 -7.88 0.64
N PHE A 5 12.09 -6.76 1.36
CA PHE A 5 12.19 -5.43 0.77
C PHE A 5 13.62 -4.85 0.75
N LYS A 6 14.61 -5.57 1.27
CA LYS A 6 16.00 -5.06 1.34
C LYS A 6 16.64 -4.88 -0.03
N HIS A 7 16.38 -5.79 -0.94
CA HIS A 7 17.02 -5.84 -2.26
C HIS A 7 16.08 -5.56 -3.41
N TYR A 8 14.78 -5.70 -3.19
CA TYR A 8 13.76 -5.49 -4.20
C TYR A 8 12.45 -5.06 -3.56
N VAL A 9 11.91 -3.92 -4.02
CA VAL A 9 10.58 -3.47 -3.64
C VAL A 9 9.62 -3.89 -4.75
N PRO A 10 8.67 -4.82 -4.49
CA PRO A 10 7.68 -5.17 -5.49
C PRO A 10 6.79 -3.98 -5.80
N HIS A 11 6.19 -3.96 -6.98
CA HIS A 11 5.24 -2.90 -7.36
C HIS A 11 3.87 -3.05 -6.70
N ALA A 12 3.53 -4.22 -6.21
CA ALA A 12 2.27 -4.48 -5.52
C ALA A 12 2.41 -5.53 -4.42
N VAL A 13 1.82 -5.23 -3.28
CA VAL A 13 1.80 -6.11 -2.10
C VAL A 13 0.37 -6.29 -1.63
N LEU A 14 -0.02 -7.53 -1.36
CA LEU A 14 -1.30 -7.88 -0.74
C LEU A 14 -1.05 -8.31 0.71
N LEU A 15 -1.37 -7.42 1.66
CA LEU A 15 -1.34 -7.72 3.08
C LEU A 15 -2.66 -8.35 3.49
N HIS A 16 -2.64 -9.60 3.90
CA HIS A 16 -3.85 -10.30 4.31
C HIS A 16 -3.69 -10.97 5.68
N GLY A 17 -4.79 -11.28 6.31
CA GLY A 17 -4.84 -11.89 7.64
C GLY A 17 -6.06 -11.43 8.42
N PRO A 18 -6.32 -11.98 9.61
CA PRO A 18 -7.49 -11.64 10.41
C PRO A 18 -7.61 -10.13 10.67
N ALA A 19 -8.83 -9.67 10.94
CA ALA A 19 -9.04 -8.29 11.36
C ALA A 19 -8.31 -7.99 12.69
N GLY A 20 -7.81 -6.78 12.84
CA GLY A 20 -7.18 -6.31 14.08
C GLY A 20 -5.75 -6.78 14.36
N VAL A 21 -5.09 -7.45 13.41
CA VAL A 21 -3.71 -7.95 13.60
C VAL A 21 -2.61 -6.93 13.27
N GLY A 22 -2.97 -5.69 12.97
CA GLY A 22 -1.99 -4.63 12.70
C GLY A 22 -1.53 -4.51 11.24
N LYS A 23 -2.33 -5.00 10.28
CA LYS A 23 -1.99 -4.89 8.84
C LYS A 23 -1.81 -3.45 8.38
N GLU A 24 -2.68 -2.56 8.82
CA GLU A 24 -2.64 -1.15 8.45
C GLU A 24 -1.42 -0.44 9.05
N GLN A 25 -1.10 -0.74 10.30
CA GLN A 25 0.11 -0.25 10.97
C GLN A 25 1.37 -0.72 10.24
N PHE A 26 1.37 -1.97 9.78
CA PHE A 26 2.46 -2.50 8.98
C PHE A 26 2.59 -1.76 7.64
N ALA A 27 1.49 -1.52 6.94
CA ALA A 27 1.47 -0.76 5.68
C ALA A 27 2.02 0.66 5.88
N THR A 28 1.61 1.33 6.95
CA THR A 28 2.09 2.67 7.32
C THR A 28 3.59 2.68 7.62
N ALA A 29 4.06 1.72 8.40
CA ALA A 29 5.48 1.59 8.73
C ALA A 29 6.34 1.28 7.49
N LEU A 30 5.85 0.44 6.58
CA LEU A 30 6.50 0.14 5.32
C LEU A 30 6.63 1.39 4.44
N ALA A 31 5.55 2.16 4.31
CA ALA A 31 5.56 3.41 3.55
C ALA A 31 6.56 4.41 4.15
N ALA A 32 6.54 4.61 5.46
CA ALA A 32 7.48 5.49 6.15
C ALA A 32 8.94 5.06 5.93
N ALA A 33 9.22 3.76 5.98
CA ALA A 33 10.56 3.23 5.72
C ALA A 33 11.02 3.47 4.28
N LEU A 34 10.12 3.34 3.30
CA LEU A 34 10.44 3.59 1.90
C LEU A 34 10.65 5.07 1.57
N PHE A 35 9.95 5.96 2.26
CA PHE A 35 10.15 7.40 2.11
C PHE A 35 11.39 7.90 2.84
N CYS A 36 11.81 7.24 3.92
CA CYS A 36 12.93 7.67 4.75
C CYS A 36 14.23 7.78 3.96
N THR A 37 14.86 8.96 4.01
CA THR A 37 16.15 9.22 3.37
C THR A 37 17.34 8.65 4.14
N ASN A 38 17.19 8.41 5.44
CA ASN A 38 18.23 7.91 6.34
C ASN A 38 17.93 6.52 6.90
N ARG A 39 17.18 5.71 6.15
CA ARG A 39 16.88 4.36 6.60
C ARG A 39 18.15 3.53 6.69
N GLY A 40 18.29 2.79 7.77
CA GLY A 40 19.37 1.84 7.95
C GLY A 40 19.17 0.54 7.17
N PRO A 41 20.10 -0.42 7.28
CA PRO A 41 20.06 -1.69 6.57
C PRO A 41 18.86 -2.59 6.96
N THR A 42 18.17 -2.25 8.04
CA THR A 42 17.00 -3.00 8.56
C THR A 42 15.67 -2.55 7.96
N LEU A 43 15.65 -1.60 7.05
CA LEU A 43 14.44 -1.00 6.49
C LEU A 43 13.50 -0.43 7.56
N VAL A 44 14.07 0.31 8.50
CA VAL A 44 13.33 1.02 9.55
C VAL A 44 13.47 2.52 9.32
N ALA A 45 12.35 3.25 9.38
CA ALA A 45 12.38 4.71 9.28
C ALA A 45 13.18 5.33 10.44
N CYS A 46 13.99 6.35 10.16
CA CYS A 46 14.81 6.99 11.20
C CYS A 46 13.99 7.81 12.22
N GLY A 47 12.79 8.23 11.84
CA GLY A 47 11.89 9.02 12.67
C GLY A 47 12.22 10.52 12.75
N GLU A 48 13.34 10.97 12.17
CA GLU A 48 13.85 12.33 12.34
C GLU A 48 13.93 13.14 11.03
N CYS A 49 14.08 12.49 9.88
CA CYS A 49 14.18 13.20 8.61
C CYS A 49 12.84 13.85 8.20
N ALA A 50 12.88 14.75 7.23
CA ALA A 50 11.68 15.47 6.75
C ALA A 50 10.58 14.52 6.28
N ASP A 51 10.93 13.45 5.54
CA ASP A 51 9.96 12.47 5.06
C ASP A 51 9.33 11.66 6.19
N CYS A 52 10.08 11.33 7.23
CA CYS A 52 9.54 10.72 8.44
C CYS A 52 8.56 11.66 9.16
N GLY A 53 8.86 12.94 9.22
CA GLY A 53 7.97 13.96 9.77
C GLY A 53 6.66 14.06 8.99
N LEU A 54 6.73 14.13 7.67
CA LEU A 54 5.55 14.15 6.78
C LEU A 54 4.72 12.86 6.91
N SER A 55 5.37 11.72 6.97
CA SER A 55 4.70 10.43 7.13
C SER A 55 3.96 10.34 8.48
N ARG A 56 4.59 10.81 9.55
CA ARG A 56 3.99 10.86 10.89
C ARG A 56 2.80 11.80 10.95
N ALA A 57 2.88 12.95 10.29
CA ALA A 57 1.79 13.92 10.20
C ALA A 57 0.65 13.48 9.27
N GLY A 58 0.82 12.40 8.51
CA GLY A 58 -0.15 11.94 7.51
C GLY A 58 -0.25 12.83 6.28
N SER A 59 0.76 13.67 6.02
CA SER A 59 0.76 14.68 4.96
C SER A 59 1.84 14.47 3.89
N HIS A 60 2.41 13.26 3.81
CA HIS A 60 3.40 12.97 2.77
C HIS A 60 2.76 13.05 1.38
N PRO A 61 3.28 13.89 0.45
CA PRO A 61 2.63 14.16 -0.83
C PRO A 61 2.62 12.96 -1.79
N ASP A 62 3.52 12.00 -1.60
CA ASP A 62 3.63 10.80 -2.43
C ASP A 62 2.93 9.57 -1.81
N LEU A 63 2.18 9.75 -0.72
CA LEU A 63 1.36 8.73 -0.08
C LEU A 63 -0.12 9.01 -0.31
N HIS A 64 -0.81 8.05 -0.93
CA HIS A 64 -2.23 8.15 -1.25
C HIS A 64 -3.00 7.03 -0.54
N TRP A 65 -3.99 7.42 0.26
CA TRP A 65 -4.89 6.50 0.94
C TRP A 65 -6.19 6.37 0.17
N LEU A 66 -6.58 5.13 -0.14
CA LEU A 66 -7.90 4.81 -0.68
C LEU A 66 -8.72 4.12 0.41
N ARG A 67 -9.71 4.84 0.90
CA ARG A 67 -10.68 4.37 1.89
C ARG A 67 -12.08 4.60 1.38
N ARG A 68 -13.05 3.89 1.94
CA ARG A 68 -14.46 4.23 1.73
C ARG A 68 -14.71 5.66 2.21
N LEU A 69 -15.44 6.43 1.43
CA LEU A 69 -15.97 7.72 1.86
C LEU A 69 -17.02 7.48 2.96
N GLU A 70 -17.22 8.44 3.85
CA GLU A 70 -18.05 8.29 5.05
C GLU A 70 -19.46 7.76 4.76
N ASP A 71 -20.08 8.24 3.68
CA ASP A 71 -21.44 7.88 3.25
C ASP A 71 -21.50 6.72 2.25
N LYS A 72 -20.37 6.09 1.94
CA LYS A 72 -20.26 5.03 0.93
C LYS A 72 -19.91 3.67 1.52
N LYS A 73 -20.49 2.63 0.93
CA LYS A 73 -20.22 1.23 1.31
C LYS A 73 -19.02 0.64 0.59
N SER A 74 -18.58 1.26 -0.48
CA SER A 74 -17.52 0.75 -1.36
C SER A 74 -16.52 1.82 -1.75
N ILE A 75 -15.35 1.37 -2.19
CA ILE A 75 -14.35 2.19 -2.85
C ILE A 75 -14.66 2.18 -4.34
N SER A 76 -14.90 3.35 -4.91
CA SER A 76 -15.36 3.48 -6.30
C SER A 76 -14.22 3.35 -7.32
N VAL A 77 -14.60 3.08 -8.57
CA VAL A 77 -13.66 3.05 -9.68
C VAL A 77 -12.99 4.43 -9.91
N ASP A 78 -13.70 5.53 -9.66
CA ASP A 78 -13.14 6.88 -9.81
C ASP A 78 -12.04 7.16 -8.78
N GLN A 79 -12.24 6.75 -7.52
CA GLN A 79 -11.19 6.84 -6.49
C GLN A 79 -9.93 6.07 -6.90
N VAL A 80 -10.11 4.87 -7.45
CA VAL A 80 -8.98 4.05 -7.90
C VAL A 80 -8.27 4.67 -9.11
N ARG A 81 -9.03 5.18 -10.08
CA ARG A 81 -8.46 5.87 -11.25
C ARG A 81 -7.62 7.08 -10.85
N ASP A 82 -8.14 7.91 -9.96
CA ASP A 82 -7.41 9.07 -9.42
C ASP A 82 -6.09 8.65 -8.77
N ALA A 83 -6.12 7.60 -7.95
CA ALA A 83 -4.91 7.07 -7.32
C ALA A 83 -3.90 6.52 -8.35
N CYS A 84 -4.37 5.82 -9.38
CA CYS A 84 -3.51 5.32 -10.45
C CYS A 84 -2.84 6.48 -11.21
N GLU A 85 -3.57 7.56 -11.49
CA GLU A 85 -3.02 8.77 -12.11
C GLU A 85 -1.95 9.41 -11.23
N GLN A 86 -2.19 9.51 -9.92
CA GLN A 86 -1.18 10.02 -8.97
C GLN A 86 0.08 9.16 -8.93
N LEU A 87 -0.07 7.83 -8.96
CA LEU A 87 1.07 6.91 -9.03
C LEU A 87 1.87 7.05 -10.33
N ALA A 88 1.23 7.43 -11.43
CA ALA A 88 1.88 7.62 -12.73
C ALA A 88 2.64 8.95 -12.83
N MET A 89 2.35 9.92 -11.98
CA MET A 89 3.03 11.21 -11.95
C MET A 89 4.46 11.10 -11.41
N THR A 90 5.26 12.14 -11.62
CA THR A 90 6.59 12.23 -11.00
C THR A 90 6.46 12.42 -9.49
N SER A 91 7.28 11.71 -8.71
CA SER A 91 7.34 11.88 -7.26
C SER A 91 7.68 13.33 -6.89
N MET A 92 6.95 13.87 -5.93
CA MET A 92 7.19 15.22 -5.40
C MET A 92 8.49 15.30 -4.62
N ARG A 93 8.93 14.22 -4.00
CA ARG A 93 10.13 14.16 -3.16
C ARG A 93 11.22 13.23 -3.69
N ARG A 94 11.17 12.92 -4.99
CA ARG A 94 12.16 12.10 -5.71
C ARG A 94 12.36 10.68 -5.16
N GLY A 95 11.36 10.14 -4.48
CA GLY A 95 11.36 8.80 -3.91
C GLY A 95 10.27 7.92 -4.50
N HIS A 96 9.80 6.99 -3.69
CA HIS A 96 8.66 6.15 -4.03
C HIS A 96 7.34 6.94 -4.03
N ARG A 97 6.39 6.45 -4.82
CA ARG A 97 4.98 6.84 -4.73
C ARG A 97 4.21 5.61 -4.28
N ILE A 98 3.39 5.78 -3.27
CA ILE A 98 2.72 4.66 -2.61
C ILE A 98 1.23 4.95 -2.50
N ALA A 99 0.42 3.98 -2.89
CA ALA A 99 -1.02 3.97 -2.63
C ALA A 99 -1.36 2.80 -1.71
N ILE A 100 -2.12 3.06 -0.66
CA ILE A 100 -2.60 2.05 0.28
C ILE A 100 -4.11 1.99 0.19
N VAL A 101 -4.64 0.82 -0.17
CA VAL A 101 -6.08 0.56 -0.29
C VAL A 101 -6.54 -0.25 0.92
N VAL A 102 -7.42 0.32 1.74
CA VAL A 102 -7.91 -0.34 2.96
C VAL A 102 -9.37 0.03 3.26
N PRO A 103 -10.25 -0.94 3.44
CA PRO A 103 -10.07 -2.36 3.15
C PRO A 103 -10.17 -2.65 1.64
N ALA A 104 -9.25 -3.42 1.10
CA ALA A 104 -9.21 -3.68 -0.35
C ALA A 104 -10.45 -4.42 -0.88
N GLN A 105 -11.07 -5.28 -0.06
CA GLN A 105 -12.32 -5.96 -0.43
C GLN A 105 -13.53 -5.02 -0.57
N ALA A 106 -13.42 -3.76 -0.14
CA ALA A 106 -14.46 -2.76 -0.34
C ALA A 106 -14.47 -2.16 -1.75
N MET A 107 -13.44 -2.42 -2.55
CA MET A 107 -13.43 -2.01 -3.96
C MET A 107 -14.52 -2.71 -4.74
N THR A 108 -15.23 -1.96 -5.59
CA THR A 108 -16.13 -2.54 -6.60
C THR A 108 -15.34 -3.41 -7.59
N VAL A 109 -16.02 -4.29 -8.32
CA VAL A 109 -15.36 -5.10 -9.37
C VAL A 109 -14.70 -4.19 -10.42
N ASN A 110 -15.38 -3.12 -10.82
CA ASN A 110 -14.83 -2.13 -11.76
C ASN A 110 -13.58 -1.43 -11.19
N ALA A 111 -13.58 -1.09 -9.89
CA ALA A 111 -12.42 -0.52 -9.22
C ALA A 111 -11.22 -1.50 -9.21
N GLN A 112 -11.47 -2.77 -8.92
CA GLN A 112 -10.43 -3.80 -8.98
C GLN A 112 -9.87 -3.97 -10.39
N ASN A 113 -10.72 -3.98 -11.41
CA ASN A 113 -10.29 -4.06 -12.81
C ASN A 113 -9.47 -2.82 -13.24
N ALA A 114 -9.79 -1.64 -12.73
CA ALA A 114 -9.02 -0.43 -13.02
C ALA A 114 -7.58 -0.50 -12.49
N LEU A 115 -7.32 -1.27 -11.43
CA LEU A 115 -5.96 -1.50 -10.92
C LEU A 115 -5.12 -2.40 -11.84
N LEU A 116 -5.73 -3.30 -12.59
CA LEU A 116 -5.00 -4.32 -13.37
C LEU A 116 -4.00 -3.70 -14.34
N LYS A 117 -4.35 -2.60 -15.00
CA LYS A 117 -3.44 -1.92 -15.93
C LYS A 117 -2.19 -1.41 -15.20
N THR A 118 -2.36 -0.79 -14.05
CA THR A 118 -1.23 -0.30 -13.24
C THR A 118 -0.36 -1.45 -12.74
N LEU A 119 -0.96 -2.60 -12.44
CA LEU A 119 -0.24 -3.79 -11.99
C LEU A 119 0.52 -4.50 -13.12
N GLU A 120 0.02 -4.42 -14.35
CA GLU A 120 0.65 -5.01 -15.54
C GLU A 120 1.79 -4.14 -16.07
N GLU A 121 1.63 -2.83 -16.00
CA GLU A 121 2.59 -1.82 -16.47
C GLU A 121 2.91 -0.81 -15.35
N PRO A 122 3.57 -1.23 -14.27
CA PRO A 122 3.85 -0.34 -13.15
C PRO A 122 4.88 0.72 -13.53
N ALA A 123 4.63 1.95 -13.13
CA ALA A 123 5.63 3.00 -13.23
C ALA A 123 6.79 2.75 -12.25
N ALA A 124 7.99 3.22 -12.57
CA ALA A 124 9.15 3.05 -11.71
C ALA A 124 8.93 3.66 -10.32
N ARG A 125 9.43 3.00 -9.29
CA ARG A 125 9.33 3.43 -7.87
C ARG A 125 7.89 3.65 -7.39
N THR A 126 6.96 2.84 -7.85
CA THR A 126 5.59 2.82 -7.34
C THR A 126 5.33 1.56 -6.53
N LEU A 127 4.56 1.70 -5.47
CA LEU A 127 4.11 0.59 -4.66
C LEU A 127 2.62 0.72 -4.39
N LEU A 128 1.87 -0.32 -4.75
CA LEU A 128 0.47 -0.47 -4.38
C LEU A 128 0.37 -1.46 -3.22
N VAL A 129 -0.19 -1.03 -2.10
CA VAL A 129 -0.42 -1.89 -0.94
C VAL A 129 -1.93 -2.13 -0.77
N LEU A 130 -2.35 -3.37 -0.96
CA LEU A 130 -3.73 -3.80 -0.72
C LEU A 130 -3.82 -4.44 0.65
N VAL A 131 -4.69 -3.94 1.50
CA VAL A 131 -4.90 -4.45 2.87
C VAL A 131 -6.28 -5.08 2.98
N THR A 132 -6.34 -6.37 3.30
CA THR A 132 -7.61 -7.10 3.38
C THR A 132 -7.63 -8.15 4.48
N ALA A 133 -8.79 -8.33 5.11
CA ALA A 133 -9.08 -9.48 5.95
C ALA A 133 -9.74 -10.64 5.16
N ARG A 134 -10.15 -10.39 3.91
CA ARG A 134 -10.90 -11.32 3.07
C ARG A 134 -10.32 -11.38 1.67
N PRO A 135 -9.14 -11.99 1.48
CA PRO A 135 -8.48 -12.02 0.17
C PRO A 135 -9.30 -12.74 -0.90
N SER A 136 -10.15 -13.69 -0.52
CA SER A 136 -11.05 -14.39 -1.47
C SER A 136 -12.08 -13.48 -2.14
N ARG A 137 -12.34 -12.31 -1.59
CA ARG A 137 -13.24 -11.30 -2.19
C ARG A 137 -12.59 -10.44 -3.26
N LEU A 138 -11.29 -10.53 -3.41
CA LEU A 138 -10.57 -9.89 -4.49
C LEU A 138 -10.55 -10.78 -5.72
N LEU A 139 -10.55 -10.16 -6.91
CA LEU A 139 -10.43 -10.88 -8.16
C LEU A 139 -9.15 -11.73 -8.18
N ALA A 140 -9.23 -12.94 -8.71
CA ALA A 140 -8.07 -13.83 -8.83
C ALA A 140 -6.95 -13.20 -9.67
N THR A 141 -7.31 -12.46 -10.71
CA THR A 141 -6.39 -11.72 -11.58
C THR A 141 -5.63 -10.63 -10.81
N LEU A 142 -6.29 -9.97 -9.86
CA LEU A 142 -5.67 -8.98 -8.99
C LEU A 142 -4.70 -9.66 -8.00
N ARG A 143 -5.17 -10.71 -7.33
CA ARG A 143 -4.36 -11.46 -6.35
C ARG A 143 -3.10 -12.08 -6.95
N SER A 144 -3.18 -12.58 -8.17
CA SER A 144 -2.05 -13.24 -8.84
C SER A 144 -0.92 -12.27 -9.21
N ARG A 145 -1.21 -10.97 -9.30
CA ARG A 145 -0.25 -9.91 -9.65
C ARG A 145 0.39 -9.24 -8.44
N CYS A 146 0.00 -9.62 -7.23
CA CYS A 146 0.51 -9.04 -5.99
C CYS A 146 1.43 -10.02 -5.25
N GLN A 147 2.49 -9.51 -4.66
CA GLN A 147 3.26 -10.23 -3.64
C GLN A 147 2.39 -10.39 -2.40
N ARG A 148 2.07 -11.64 -2.03
CA ARG A 148 1.23 -11.90 -0.85
C ARG A 148 2.07 -11.93 0.41
N ILE A 149 1.61 -11.25 1.44
CA ILE A 149 2.19 -11.26 2.77
C ILE A 149 1.08 -11.51 3.77
N GLU A 150 1.17 -12.65 4.45
CA GLU A 150 0.24 -12.98 5.52
C GLU A 150 0.72 -12.38 6.85
N ILE A 151 -0.18 -11.66 7.51
CA ILE A 151 0.03 -11.17 8.87
C ILE A 151 -0.83 -12.00 9.81
N ALA A 152 -0.20 -12.97 10.46
CA ALA A 152 -0.84 -13.87 11.40
C ALA A 152 -1.04 -13.21 12.77
N ARG A 153 -1.97 -13.75 13.55
CA ARG A 153 -2.05 -13.39 14.97
C ARG A 153 -0.81 -13.86 15.69
N PRO A 154 -0.25 -13.05 16.60
CA PRO A 154 0.82 -13.55 17.46
C PRO A 154 0.29 -14.75 18.27
N PRO A 155 1.14 -15.75 18.54
CA PRO A 155 0.75 -16.88 19.38
C PRO A 155 0.31 -16.36 20.76
N ARG A 156 -0.74 -16.93 21.30
CA ARG A 156 -1.13 -16.66 22.69
C ARG A 156 -0.06 -17.25 23.60
N VAL A 157 0.51 -16.41 24.39
CA VAL A 157 1.44 -16.83 25.46
C VAL A 157 0.64 -17.34 26.64
#